data_04bb9d27fa7f5b2a13ad47732316e78f
#
_entry.id   04bb9d27fa7f5b2a13ad47732316e78f
#
_cell.length_a   1.000
_cell.length_b   1.000
_cell.length_c   1.000
_cell.angle_alpha   90.00
_cell.angle_beta   90.00
_cell.angle_gamma   90.00
#
_symmetry.space_group_name_H-M   'P 1'
#
loop_
_entity.id
_entity.type
_entity.pdbx_description
1 polymer ?
#
loop_
_entity_poly.entity_id
_entity_poly.type
_entity_poly.pdbx_seq_one_letter_code
_entity_poly.pdbx_strand_id
1 'polypeptide(L)'
;MKNSKSRSDDVKSYVITLGDMTWDLYWYSRKYYFPQYLKSVNYYFKNAAKQVQFFHTIGNHDHDMCKDGDFNTVIEYVKDIAPTYYSFNIGDVHYIVLDDILCTNVGGAASAKPERSYYSEVTDEQLKWLAKDLSFVSKTTPVIVTSHAPVYAKETVKNVDAVTTYYLNNSATLVSKFKGYKVDFVTGHTHVLYNVDKSSEGIYEHNAGAVCASWWWSGYLTPGIHICTDGAPGGYSVWDITGTDKKWRYKGTGRDENEQFRTYDLNNVWFTVEKDAPKVPAALKSKFEKYTDAYPKNSDNEVLINIWNWNPKWQIEIKENGKTLASTRVKGYDPLHIAALTAKRFNNSSITETPAFTTTVNYHMFKVKASSATSTIDIKVTDEFGNVYSETMKRPKEFSTDAYK
;
A
#
# COMPACT_ATOMS: atom_id res chain seq x y z
N MET A 1 16.88 7.10 2.07
CA MET A 1 17.86 8.09 1.58
C MET A 1 19.33 7.68 1.74
N LYS A 2 19.74 7.07 2.86
CA LYS A 2 21.14 6.56 2.97
C LYS A 2 21.50 5.50 1.92
N ASN A 3 20.55 4.72 1.45
CA ASN A 3 20.78 3.66 0.44
C ASN A 3 20.99 4.19 -0.99
N SER A 4 20.60 5.44 -1.28
CA SER A 4 20.87 6.04 -2.60
C SER A 4 22.33 6.44 -2.80
N LYS A 5 23.11 6.56 -1.73
CA LYS A 5 24.53 6.88 -1.79
C LYS A 5 25.45 5.71 -2.25
N SER A 6 24.91 4.49 -2.35
CA SER A 6 25.66 3.34 -2.86
C SER A 6 25.54 3.15 -4.39
N ARG A 7 24.76 4.01 -5.07
CA ARG A 7 24.65 4.01 -6.52
C ARG A 7 25.80 4.85 -7.12
N SER A 8 26.25 4.47 -8.31
CA SER A 8 27.29 5.22 -9.02
C SER A 8 26.90 6.69 -9.19
N ASP A 9 27.87 7.59 -9.19
CA ASP A 9 27.66 9.07 -9.33
C ASP A 9 26.91 9.46 -10.61
N ASP A 10 26.80 8.53 -11.58
CA ASP A 10 26.09 8.73 -12.84
C ASP A 10 24.58 8.50 -12.77
N VAL A 11 24.04 7.96 -11.65
CA VAL A 11 22.61 7.69 -11.48
C VAL A 11 21.93 8.81 -10.72
N LYS A 12 21.05 9.55 -11.40
CA LYS A 12 20.19 10.56 -10.75
C LYS A 12 19.05 9.89 -10.01
N SER A 13 18.84 10.31 -8.76
CA SER A 13 17.74 9.82 -7.91
C SER A 13 16.71 10.93 -7.72
N TYR A 14 15.44 10.54 -7.77
CA TYR A 14 14.28 11.39 -7.54
C TYR A 14 13.35 10.72 -6.54
N VAL A 15 12.52 11.49 -5.87
CA VAL A 15 11.48 10.98 -4.97
C VAL A 15 10.13 11.52 -5.43
N ILE A 16 9.16 10.64 -5.60
CA ILE A 16 7.77 11.01 -5.82
C ILE A 16 6.98 10.55 -4.60
N THR A 17 6.23 11.45 -3.98
CA THR A 17 5.32 11.11 -2.88
C THR A 17 3.94 10.82 -3.44
N LEU A 18 3.17 9.97 -2.76
CA LEU A 18 1.83 9.56 -3.18
C LEU A 18 0.73 10.15 -2.29
N GLY A 19 0.99 11.32 -1.70
CA GLY A 19 0.02 12.00 -0.85
C GLY A 19 0.06 11.61 0.62
N ASP A 20 -0.81 12.23 1.40
CA ASP A 20 -0.94 12.05 2.85
C ASP A 20 0.38 12.27 3.60
N MET A 21 1.10 13.33 3.23
CA MET A 21 2.34 13.73 3.90
C MET A 21 2.08 14.46 5.20
N THR A 22 0.87 14.93 5.39
CA THR A 22 0.44 15.62 6.59
C THR A 22 -0.57 14.79 7.35
N TRP A 23 -0.78 15.20 8.57
CA TRP A 23 -1.83 14.67 9.41
C TRP A 23 -2.31 15.79 10.32
N ASP A 24 -3.59 15.98 10.44
CA ASP A 24 -4.14 17.07 11.21
C ASP A 24 -3.96 16.92 12.73
N LEU A 25 -3.53 15.74 13.22
CA LEU A 25 -3.36 15.38 14.64
C LEU A 25 -4.54 15.71 15.54
N TYR A 26 -5.61 16.13 14.93
CA TYR A 26 -6.79 16.61 15.58
C TYR A 26 -7.38 15.60 16.58
N TRP A 27 -7.29 14.33 16.25
CA TRP A 27 -7.87 13.22 17.01
C TRP A 27 -7.26 13.01 18.38
N TYR A 28 -5.94 13.25 18.54
CA TYR A 28 -5.24 13.03 19.80
C TYR A 28 -5.28 14.25 20.72
N SER A 29 -5.00 15.40 20.16
CA SER A 29 -4.81 16.61 20.95
C SER A 29 -6.05 17.46 21.04
N ARG A 30 -7.08 17.21 20.20
CA ARG A 30 -8.21 18.08 19.96
C ARG A 30 -7.80 19.51 19.56
N LYS A 31 -6.58 19.66 19.04
CA LYS A 31 -6.05 20.90 18.50
C LYS A 31 -5.83 20.72 17.02
N TYR A 32 -6.00 21.80 16.30
CA TYR A 32 -5.77 21.84 14.87
C TYR A 32 -4.31 22.23 14.61
N TYR A 33 -3.56 21.35 13.95
CA TYR A 33 -2.14 21.52 13.66
C TYR A 33 -1.80 21.53 12.17
N PHE A 34 -2.80 21.49 11.29
CA PHE A 34 -2.57 21.35 9.86
C PHE A 34 -1.55 22.37 9.28
N PRO A 35 -1.65 23.70 9.52
CA PRO A 35 -0.66 24.65 9.01
C PRO A 35 0.74 24.44 9.55
N GLN A 36 0.86 24.04 10.82
CA GLN A 36 2.16 23.74 11.44
C GLN A 36 2.76 22.47 10.87
N TYR A 37 1.92 21.50 10.57
CA TYR A 37 2.33 20.25 9.94
C TYR A 37 2.89 20.49 8.56
N LEU A 38 2.17 21.24 7.70
CA LEU A 38 2.67 21.63 6.37
C LEU A 38 4.03 22.32 6.45
N LYS A 39 4.20 23.28 7.36
CA LYS A 39 5.48 23.95 7.58
C LYS A 39 6.60 22.99 7.99
N SER A 40 6.29 22.04 8.87
CA SER A 40 7.25 21.03 9.30
C SER A 40 7.62 20.09 8.16
N VAL A 41 6.66 19.60 7.41
CA VAL A 41 6.87 18.77 6.21
C VAL A 41 7.74 19.53 5.21
N ASN A 42 7.39 20.77 4.88
CA ASN A 42 8.15 21.62 3.99
C ASN A 42 9.61 21.83 4.47
N TYR A 43 9.81 22.05 5.76
CA TYR A 43 11.16 22.18 6.34
C TYR A 43 12.01 20.93 6.12
N TYR A 44 11.45 19.76 6.38
CA TYR A 44 12.17 18.50 6.18
C TYR A 44 12.44 18.21 4.72
N PHE A 45 11.48 18.45 3.83
CA PHE A 45 11.69 18.27 2.39
C PHE A 45 12.69 19.25 1.81
N LYS A 46 12.66 20.53 2.17
CA LYS A 46 13.67 21.50 1.73
C LYS A 46 15.09 21.12 2.15
N ASN A 47 15.26 20.52 3.33
CA ASN A 47 16.57 20.04 3.75
C ASN A 47 16.98 18.75 3.02
N ALA A 48 16.04 17.84 2.75
CA ALA A 48 16.28 16.63 1.97
C ALA A 48 16.49 16.94 0.48
N ALA A 49 15.79 17.94 -0.07
CA ALA A 49 15.90 18.37 -1.47
C ALA A 49 17.28 18.94 -1.85
N LYS A 50 18.10 19.29 -0.88
CA LYS A 50 19.53 19.60 -1.13
C LYS A 50 20.31 18.40 -1.69
N GLN A 51 19.78 17.18 -1.55
CA GLN A 51 20.42 15.94 -1.98
C GLN A 51 19.63 15.20 -3.06
N VAL A 52 18.28 15.32 -3.07
CA VAL A 52 17.38 14.62 -3.98
C VAL A 52 16.19 15.51 -4.28
N GLN A 53 15.81 15.62 -5.55
CA GLN A 53 14.60 16.35 -5.92
C GLN A 53 13.35 15.54 -5.59
N PHE A 54 12.34 16.24 -5.05
CA PHE A 54 11.03 15.71 -4.74
C PHE A 54 9.98 16.22 -5.72
N PHE A 55 9.04 15.34 -6.08
CA PHE A 55 7.80 15.65 -6.75
C PHE A 55 6.66 15.16 -5.85
N HIS A 56 5.68 16.00 -5.60
CA HIS A 56 4.66 15.75 -4.60
C HIS A 56 3.30 15.52 -5.23
N THR A 57 2.63 14.45 -4.84
CA THR A 57 1.21 14.20 -5.06
C THR A 57 0.47 14.62 -3.79
N ILE A 58 -0.68 15.24 -3.92
CA ILE A 58 -1.56 15.60 -2.79
C ILE A 58 -2.43 14.42 -2.42
N GLY A 59 -2.73 14.24 -1.11
CA GLY A 59 -3.66 13.23 -0.60
C GLY A 59 -4.78 13.84 0.22
N ASN A 60 -5.76 13.03 0.64
CA ASN A 60 -6.93 13.52 1.36
C ASN A 60 -6.59 14.13 2.74
N HIS A 61 -5.48 13.76 3.36
CA HIS A 61 -5.00 14.38 4.59
C HIS A 61 -4.21 15.66 4.36
N ASP A 62 -3.83 15.96 3.11
CA ASP A 62 -3.15 17.20 2.74
C ASP A 62 -4.13 18.33 2.38
N HIS A 63 -5.43 18.05 2.39
CA HIS A 63 -6.53 19.03 2.29
C HIS A 63 -6.95 19.52 3.67
N ASP A 64 -7.08 20.82 3.84
CA ASP A 64 -7.47 21.45 5.10
C ASP A 64 -8.95 21.22 5.43
N MET A 65 -9.23 20.31 6.37
CA MET A 65 -10.58 19.99 6.76
C MET A 65 -11.38 21.16 7.38
N CYS A 66 -10.70 22.22 7.82
CA CYS A 66 -11.35 23.42 8.38
C CYS A 66 -11.82 24.40 7.30
N LYS A 67 -11.50 24.17 6.04
CA LYS A 67 -11.90 24.98 4.90
C LYS A 67 -13.07 24.33 4.17
N ASP A 68 -13.91 25.14 3.55
CA ASP A 68 -15.03 24.71 2.73
C ASP A 68 -14.64 24.52 1.26
N GLY A 69 -15.26 23.57 0.62
CA GLY A 69 -15.08 23.27 -0.81
C GLY A 69 -13.66 22.78 -1.17
N ASP A 70 -13.48 22.49 -2.43
CA ASP A 70 -12.24 21.90 -2.93
C ASP A 70 -11.08 22.91 -2.99
N PHE A 71 -11.31 24.04 -3.64
CA PHE A 71 -10.28 25.06 -3.87
C PHE A 71 -9.67 25.61 -2.57
N ASN A 72 -10.50 25.91 -1.56
CA ASN A 72 -10.01 26.51 -0.32
C ASN A 72 -9.20 25.54 0.54
N THR A 73 -9.43 24.23 0.40
CA THR A 73 -8.75 23.20 1.19
C THR A 73 -7.28 23.05 0.81
N VAL A 74 -6.89 23.43 -0.40
CA VAL A 74 -5.52 23.23 -0.94
C VAL A 74 -4.64 24.47 -0.89
N ILE A 75 -5.16 25.64 -0.51
CA ILE A 75 -4.43 26.92 -0.57
C ILE A 75 -3.09 26.85 0.17
N GLU A 76 -3.08 26.33 1.41
CA GLU A 76 -1.84 26.24 2.19
C GLU A 76 -0.89 25.17 1.64
N TYR A 77 -1.43 24.08 1.08
CA TYR A 77 -0.60 23.07 0.42
C TYR A 77 0.11 23.63 -0.82
N VAL A 78 -0.62 24.31 -1.68
CA VAL A 78 -0.05 24.93 -2.90
C VAL A 78 1.00 25.96 -2.56
N LYS A 79 0.81 26.73 -1.51
CA LYS A 79 1.75 27.73 -1.03
C LYS A 79 3.05 27.13 -0.48
N ASP A 80 2.96 26.04 0.27
CA ASP A 80 4.08 25.51 1.04
C ASP A 80 4.75 24.29 0.40
N ILE A 81 4.04 23.48 -0.38
CA ILE A 81 4.51 22.18 -0.89
C ILE A 81 4.65 22.17 -2.41
N ALA A 82 3.54 22.11 -3.17
CA ALA A 82 3.54 21.98 -4.63
C ALA A 82 2.17 22.31 -5.23
N PRO A 83 2.07 22.54 -6.56
CA PRO A 83 0.77 22.49 -7.25
C PRO A 83 0.07 21.15 -6.99
N THR A 84 -1.26 21.13 -7.05
CA THR A 84 -2.02 19.90 -6.81
C THR A 84 -1.96 18.95 -8.00
N TYR A 85 -1.85 19.47 -9.23
CA TYR A 85 -1.61 18.68 -10.44
C TYR A 85 -0.64 19.40 -11.40
N TYR A 86 0.20 18.63 -12.07
CA TYR A 86 1.22 19.10 -13.00
C TYR A 86 1.86 17.95 -13.77
N SER A 87 2.68 18.28 -14.80
CA SER A 87 3.48 17.29 -15.53
C SER A 87 4.92 17.72 -15.68
N PHE A 88 5.81 16.76 -15.92
CA PHE A 88 7.23 17.00 -16.17
C PHE A 88 7.84 15.80 -16.92
N ASN A 89 9.05 15.99 -17.45
CA ASN A 89 9.80 14.92 -18.10
C ASN A 89 11.09 14.64 -17.33
N ILE A 90 11.42 13.36 -17.18
CA ILE A 90 12.74 12.91 -16.76
C ILE A 90 13.22 11.88 -17.78
N GLY A 91 14.29 12.22 -18.50
CA GLY A 91 14.77 11.41 -19.61
C GLY A 91 13.68 11.22 -20.67
N ASP A 92 13.44 9.98 -21.07
CA ASP A 92 12.50 9.60 -22.12
C ASP A 92 11.09 9.28 -21.59
N VAL A 93 10.80 9.59 -20.32
CA VAL A 93 9.52 9.30 -19.67
C VAL A 93 8.79 10.57 -19.32
N HIS A 94 7.50 10.61 -19.61
CA HIS A 94 6.58 11.67 -19.22
C HIS A 94 5.88 11.33 -17.90
N TYR A 95 5.93 12.25 -16.95
CA TYR A 95 5.33 12.11 -15.63
C TYR A 95 4.17 13.07 -15.47
N ILE A 96 3.08 12.56 -14.92
CA ILE A 96 1.86 13.32 -14.64
C ILE A 96 1.51 13.12 -13.17
N VAL A 97 1.28 14.19 -12.46
CA VAL A 97 0.74 14.20 -11.10
C VAL A 97 -0.69 14.70 -11.17
N LEU A 98 -1.63 13.96 -10.59
CA LEU A 98 -3.04 14.32 -10.54
C LEU A 98 -3.50 14.47 -9.08
N ASP A 99 -4.43 15.38 -8.88
CA ASP A 99 -5.23 15.50 -7.68
C ASP A 99 -6.55 14.74 -7.92
N ASP A 100 -6.72 13.63 -7.23
CA ASP A 100 -7.89 12.77 -7.34
C ASP A 100 -8.77 12.78 -6.09
N ILE A 101 -8.63 13.85 -5.28
CA ILE A 101 -9.41 14.09 -4.08
C ILE A 101 -10.26 15.34 -4.27
N LEU A 102 -11.51 15.16 -4.64
CA LEU A 102 -12.48 16.25 -4.76
C LEU A 102 -13.14 16.51 -3.41
N CYS A 103 -12.66 17.50 -2.70
CA CYS A 103 -13.17 17.83 -1.36
C CYS A 103 -14.56 18.49 -1.40
N THR A 104 -15.43 18.03 -0.52
CA THR A 104 -16.78 18.54 -0.34
C THR A 104 -17.02 19.02 1.09
N ASN A 105 -15.95 19.36 1.80
CA ASN A 105 -16.03 19.87 3.17
C ASN A 105 -16.92 21.10 3.25
N VAL A 106 -17.68 21.18 4.31
CA VAL A 106 -18.39 22.42 4.68
C VAL A 106 -17.52 23.36 5.52
N GLY A 107 -16.33 22.89 5.92
CA GLY A 107 -15.41 23.62 6.76
C GLY A 107 -15.95 23.89 8.17
N GLY A 108 -15.27 24.75 8.88
CA GLY A 108 -15.69 25.20 10.21
C GLY A 108 -14.52 25.46 11.15
N ALA A 109 -14.85 25.93 12.35
CA ALA A 109 -13.83 26.16 13.36
C ALA A 109 -13.18 24.85 13.82
N ALA A 110 -11.88 24.87 14.01
CA ALA A 110 -11.11 23.71 14.48
C ALA A 110 -11.65 23.13 15.80
N SER A 111 -12.19 23.98 16.68
CA SER A 111 -12.84 23.58 17.93
C SER A 111 -14.14 22.79 17.75
N ALA A 112 -14.82 22.98 16.61
CA ALA A 112 -16.07 22.28 16.27
C ALA A 112 -15.85 20.91 15.62
N LYS A 113 -14.61 20.53 15.36
CA LYS A 113 -14.23 19.26 14.71
C LYS A 113 -14.92 19.06 13.37
N PRO A 114 -14.61 19.89 12.37
CA PRO A 114 -15.17 19.70 11.04
C PRO A 114 -14.88 18.30 10.52
N GLU A 115 -15.83 17.74 9.81
CA GLU A 115 -15.69 16.44 9.18
C GLU A 115 -14.98 16.58 7.83
N ARG A 116 -14.06 15.64 7.56
CA ARG A 116 -13.45 15.51 6.23
C ARG A 116 -14.44 14.79 5.33
N SER A 117 -14.82 15.46 4.24
CA SER A 117 -15.69 14.91 3.20
C SER A 117 -15.08 15.11 1.84
N TYR A 118 -15.04 14.05 1.03
CA TYR A 118 -14.50 14.09 -0.34
C TYR A 118 -15.02 12.93 -1.17
N TYR A 119 -14.90 13.09 -2.48
CA TYR A 119 -15.00 12.01 -3.45
C TYR A 119 -13.59 11.70 -3.98
N SER A 120 -13.30 10.43 -4.23
CA SER A 120 -12.12 10.03 -4.99
C SER A 120 -12.45 10.20 -6.48
N GLU A 121 -12.05 11.33 -7.05
CA GLU A 121 -12.44 11.76 -8.38
C GLU A 121 -11.49 12.83 -8.92
N VAL A 122 -11.11 12.72 -10.19
CA VAL A 122 -10.37 13.75 -10.91
C VAL A 122 -11.34 14.76 -11.50
N THR A 123 -11.15 16.06 -11.25
CA THR A 123 -12.09 17.09 -11.72
C THR A 123 -12.12 17.20 -13.25
N ASP A 124 -13.23 17.67 -13.80
CA ASP A 124 -13.38 17.91 -15.25
C ASP A 124 -12.35 18.90 -15.79
N GLU A 125 -11.92 19.87 -14.98
CA GLU A 125 -10.87 20.83 -15.33
C GLU A 125 -9.54 20.12 -15.52
N GLN A 126 -9.15 19.27 -14.57
CA GLN A 126 -7.94 18.45 -14.70
C GLN A 126 -8.02 17.48 -15.89
N LEU A 127 -9.18 16.89 -16.16
CA LEU A 127 -9.36 16.00 -17.32
C LEU A 127 -9.21 16.75 -18.65
N LYS A 128 -9.60 18.01 -18.73
CA LYS A 128 -9.38 18.89 -19.92
C LYS A 128 -7.89 19.26 -20.03
N TRP A 129 -7.27 19.64 -18.92
CA TRP A 129 -5.83 19.92 -18.85
C TRP A 129 -5.01 18.70 -19.26
N LEU A 130 -5.31 17.51 -18.72
CA LEU A 130 -4.67 16.25 -19.04
C LEU A 130 -4.75 15.94 -20.54
N ALA A 131 -5.92 16.10 -21.14
CA ALA A 131 -6.10 15.89 -22.58
C ALA A 131 -5.23 16.83 -23.42
N LYS A 132 -5.06 18.09 -22.96
CA LYS A 132 -4.20 19.07 -23.60
C LYS A 132 -2.73 18.73 -23.42
N ASP A 133 -2.30 18.38 -22.21
CA ASP A 133 -0.93 17.96 -21.91
C ASP A 133 -0.51 16.77 -22.78
N LEU A 134 -1.31 15.70 -22.76
CA LEU A 134 -1.08 14.50 -23.57
C LEU A 134 -1.05 14.77 -25.08
N SER A 135 -1.66 15.87 -25.58
CA SER A 135 -1.60 16.22 -26.99
C SER A 135 -0.20 16.62 -27.46
N PHE A 136 0.71 16.94 -26.55
CA PHE A 136 2.11 17.24 -26.82
C PHE A 136 3.04 16.03 -26.63
N VAL A 137 2.52 14.90 -26.13
CA VAL A 137 3.29 13.69 -25.80
C VAL A 137 3.12 12.66 -26.90
N SER A 138 4.21 12.10 -27.41
CA SER A 138 4.15 11.01 -28.38
C SER A 138 3.48 9.77 -27.79
N LYS A 139 2.70 9.05 -28.57
CA LYS A 139 2.11 7.76 -28.16
C LYS A 139 3.15 6.68 -27.84
N THR A 140 4.38 6.86 -28.30
CA THR A 140 5.50 5.95 -28.00
C THR A 140 6.22 6.29 -26.71
N THR A 141 6.01 7.50 -26.16
CA THR A 141 6.59 7.91 -24.87
C THR A 141 5.90 7.18 -23.72
N PRO A 142 6.61 6.47 -22.87
CA PRO A 142 6.03 5.91 -21.65
C PRO A 142 5.52 7.02 -20.73
N VAL A 143 4.37 6.79 -20.10
CA VAL A 143 3.76 7.74 -19.18
C VAL A 143 3.68 7.11 -17.79
N ILE A 144 4.13 7.83 -16.77
CA ILE A 144 3.92 7.46 -15.36
C ILE A 144 2.98 8.50 -14.76
N VAL A 145 1.86 8.03 -14.24
CA VAL A 145 0.86 8.89 -13.59
C VAL A 145 0.86 8.59 -12.10
N THR A 146 0.99 9.63 -11.29
CA THR A 146 0.83 9.50 -9.84
C THR A 146 -0.44 10.22 -9.39
N SER A 147 -1.22 9.54 -8.57
CA SER A 147 -2.34 10.10 -7.84
C SER A 147 -2.41 9.47 -6.45
N HIS A 148 -3.22 10.02 -5.56
CA HIS A 148 -3.29 9.50 -4.20
C HIS A 148 -4.14 8.25 -4.12
N ALA A 149 -5.40 8.32 -4.53
CA ALA A 149 -6.30 7.18 -4.55
C ALA A 149 -6.06 6.30 -5.78
N PRO A 150 -6.32 5.00 -5.72
CA PRO A 150 -6.12 4.12 -6.87
C PRO A 150 -7.18 4.33 -7.95
N VAL A 151 -6.79 4.10 -9.20
CA VAL A 151 -7.72 4.09 -10.34
C VAL A 151 -8.57 2.82 -10.33
N TYR A 152 -7.95 1.70 -9.98
CA TYR A 152 -8.62 0.41 -9.86
C TYR A 152 -8.61 -0.09 -8.42
N ALA A 153 -9.72 -0.67 -7.98
CA ALA A 153 -9.78 -1.35 -6.69
C ALA A 153 -8.92 -2.62 -6.73
N LYS A 154 -8.44 -3.03 -5.55
CA LYS A 154 -7.77 -4.32 -5.44
C LYS A 154 -8.67 -5.44 -5.94
N GLU A 155 -8.06 -6.43 -6.56
CA GLU A 155 -8.78 -7.60 -7.05
C GLU A 155 -9.74 -8.18 -6.01
N THR A 156 -10.94 -8.53 -6.45
CA THR A 156 -11.81 -9.44 -5.71
C THR A 156 -11.81 -10.77 -6.44
N VAL A 157 -11.41 -11.85 -5.79
CA VAL A 157 -11.53 -13.18 -6.38
C VAL A 157 -13.00 -13.62 -6.25
N LYS A 158 -13.74 -13.51 -7.35
CA LYS A 158 -14.95 -14.29 -7.54
C LYS A 158 -14.55 -15.55 -8.33
N ASN A 159 -14.58 -16.69 -7.66
CA ASN A 159 -14.10 -17.97 -8.21
C ASN A 159 -12.57 -17.94 -8.45
N VAL A 160 -12.11 -18.38 -9.59
CA VAL A 160 -10.68 -18.44 -9.97
C VAL A 160 -10.21 -17.17 -10.69
N ASP A 161 -11.16 -16.34 -11.14
CA ASP A 161 -10.87 -15.17 -11.95
C ASP A 161 -10.77 -13.91 -11.07
N ALA A 162 -9.66 -13.20 -11.21
CA ALA A 162 -9.47 -11.90 -10.61
C ALA A 162 -10.37 -10.87 -11.30
N VAL A 163 -11.31 -10.30 -10.58
CA VAL A 163 -12.16 -9.22 -11.09
C VAL A 163 -11.69 -7.90 -10.49
N THR A 164 -11.24 -7.01 -11.35
CA THR A 164 -10.87 -5.65 -11.00
C THR A 164 -12.02 -4.71 -11.34
N THR A 165 -12.41 -3.89 -10.36
CA THR A 165 -13.38 -2.81 -10.55
C THR A 165 -12.68 -1.47 -10.46
N TYR A 166 -13.33 -0.41 -10.94
CA TYR A 166 -12.85 0.95 -10.74
C TYR A 166 -12.97 1.38 -9.27
N TYR A 167 -12.02 2.21 -8.84
CA TYR A 167 -12.02 2.80 -7.49
C TYR A 167 -12.50 4.25 -7.52
N LEU A 168 -11.93 5.09 -8.40
CA LEU A 168 -12.39 6.48 -8.55
C LEU A 168 -13.79 6.50 -9.17
N ASN A 169 -14.59 7.49 -8.79
CA ASN A 169 -15.93 7.70 -9.35
C ASN A 169 -15.91 7.82 -10.88
N ASN A 170 -14.86 8.42 -11.43
CA ASN A 170 -14.72 8.66 -12.87
C ASN A 170 -13.50 7.95 -13.50
N SER A 171 -13.05 6.83 -12.93
CA SER A 171 -11.92 6.05 -13.46
C SER A 171 -12.03 5.76 -14.95
N ALA A 172 -13.22 5.38 -15.44
CA ALA A 172 -13.43 5.07 -16.86
C ALA A 172 -13.13 6.29 -17.74
N THR A 173 -13.55 7.47 -17.32
CA THR A 173 -13.29 8.73 -18.04
C THR A 173 -11.81 9.07 -18.02
N LEU A 174 -11.15 8.95 -16.85
CA LEU A 174 -9.72 9.15 -16.71
C LEU A 174 -8.93 8.21 -17.63
N VAL A 175 -9.18 6.91 -17.54
CA VAL A 175 -8.51 5.87 -18.33
C VAL A 175 -8.67 6.14 -19.83
N SER A 176 -9.85 6.60 -20.28
CA SER A 176 -10.11 6.90 -21.69
C SER A 176 -9.17 7.96 -22.29
N LYS A 177 -8.65 8.89 -21.46
CA LYS A 177 -7.69 9.92 -21.90
C LYS A 177 -6.35 9.31 -22.33
N PHE A 178 -6.01 8.17 -21.80
CA PHE A 178 -4.74 7.48 -22.06
C PHE A 178 -4.79 6.50 -23.22
N LYS A 179 -5.89 6.42 -23.96
CA LYS A 179 -6.02 5.51 -25.10
C LYS A 179 -4.84 5.62 -26.07
N GLY A 180 -4.15 4.50 -26.27
CA GLY A 180 -3.00 4.38 -27.17
C GLY A 180 -1.65 4.77 -26.56
N TYR A 181 -1.60 5.14 -25.30
CA TYR A 181 -0.36 5.30 -24.52
C TYR A 181 -0.02 4.02 -23.75
N LYS A 182 1.23 3.90 -23.31
CA LYS A 182 1.66 2.93 -22.29
C LYS A 182 1.79 3.67 -20.96
N VAL A 183 0.96 3.31 -20.00
CA VAL A 183 0.77 4.06 -18.75
C VAL A 183 0.96 3.16 -17.56
N ASP A 184 1.80 3.60 -16.62
CA ASP A 184 1.86 3.06 -15.28
C ASP A 184 1.23 4.08 -14.32
N PHE A 185 0.14 3.70 -13.67
CA PHE A 185 -0.38 4.42 -12.51
C PHE A 185 0.38 3.98 -11.26
N VAL A 186 0.81 4.93 -10.44
CA VAL A 186 1.44 4.67 -9.14
C VAL A 186 0.63 5.41 -8.08
N THR A 187 -0.05 4.66 -7.23
CA THR A 187 -1.07 5.15 -6.32
C THR A 187 -0.84 4.66 -4.88
N GLY A 188 -1.58 5.19 -3.93
CA GLY A 188 -1.45 4.90 -2.50
C GLY A 188 -2.78 4.76 -1.78
N HIS A 189 -3.02 5.57 -0.72
CA HIS A 189 -4.27 5.73 0.01
C HIS A 189 -4.78 4.50 0.79
N THR A 190 -4.75 3.33 0.18
CA THR A 190 -5.41 2.13 0.73
C THR A 190 -4.61 1.43 1.84
N HIS A 191 -3.33 1.75 1.99
CA HIS A 191 -2.40 1.07 2.90
C HIS A 191 -2.32 -0.45 2.65
N VAL A 192 -2.45 -0.85 1.38
CA VAL A 192 -2.39 -2.24 0.91
C VAL A 192 -1.55 -2.29 -0.36
N LEU A 193 -0.70 -3.31 -0.51
CA LEU A 193 0.03 -3.53 -1.75
C LEU A 193 -0.79 -4.38 -2.71
N TYR A 194 -0.96 -3.89 -3.93
CA TYR A 194 -1.48 -4.71 -5.04
C TYR A 194 -1.12 -4.10 -6.40
N ASN A 195 -1.14 -4.93 -7.40
CA ASN A 195 -0.95 -4.52 -8.78
C ASN A 195 -2.21 -4.86 -9.60
N VAL A 196 -2.49 -4.05 -10.62
CA VAL A 196 -3.56 -4.30 -11.58
C VAL A 196 -2.99 -4.31 -12.97
N ASP A 197 -2.91 -5.49 -13.60
CA ASP A 197 -2.39 -5.66 -14.96
C ASP A 197 -3.53 -5.51 -15.99
N LYS A 198 -3.53 -4.39 -16.68
CA LYS A 198 -4.34 -4.07 -17.86
C LYS A 198 -3.42 -3.78 -19.05
N SER A 199 -2.27 -4.44 -19.12
CA SER A 199 -1.26 -4.20 -20.16
C SER A 199 -1.78 -4.47 -21.58
N SER A 200 -2.80 -5.31 -21.76
CA SER A 200 -3.52 -5.46 -23.02
C SER A 200 -4.23 -4.17 -23.50
N GLU A 201 -4.56 -3.28 -22.56
CA GLU A 201 -5.13 -1.97 -22.80
C GLU A 201 -4.05 -0.86 -22.73
N GLY A 202 -2.79 -1.22 -22.51
CA GLY A 202 -1.67 -0.29 -22.33
C GLY A 202 -1.55 0.28 -20.92
N ILE A 203 -2.23 -0.28 -19.92
CA ILE A 203 -2.31 0.25 -18.57
C ILE A 203 -1.80 -0.77 -17.55
N TYR A 204 -1.01 -0.30 -16.59
CA TYR A 204 -0.65 -1.03 -15.40
C TYR A 204 -0.80 -0.12 -14.18
N GLU A 205 -1.31 -0.63 -13.08
CA GLU A 205 -1.37 0.13 -11.82
C GLU A 205 -0.61 -0.56 -10.69
N HIS A 206 0.17 0.24 -9.98
CA HIS A 206 0.91 -0.12 -8.80
C HIS A 206 0.34 0.63 -7.61
N ASN A 207 -0.50 -0.01 -6.80
CA ASN A 207 -0.93 0.57 -5.54
C ASN A 207 0.12 0.26 -4.47
N ALA A 208 0.85 1.26 -4.06
CA ALA A 208 1.94 1.14 -3.11
C ALA A 208 1.41 1.00 -1.68
N GLY A 209 2.10 0.22 -0.86
CA GLY A 209 1.92 0.25 0.58
C GLY A 209 2.35 1.58 1.17
N ALA A 210 1.89 1.87 2.37
CA ALA A 210 2.19 3.11 3.05
C ALA A 210 3.50 3.03 3.85
N VAL A 211 4.31 4.10 3.84
CA VAL A 211 5.47 4.23 4.75
C VAL A 211 5.01 4.17 6.20
N CYS A 212 3.85 4.71 6.54
CA CYS A 212 3.26 4.62 7.87
C CYS A 212 2.58 3.26 8.15
N ALA A 213 2.62 2.31 7.20
CA ALA A 213 1.98 1.00 7.31
C ALA A 213 0.49 1.14 7.69
N SER A 214 0.08 0.56 8.82
CA SER A 214 -1.26 0.73 9.39
C SER A 214 -1.30 1.96 10.31
N TRP A 215 -1.00 3.18 9.79
CA TRP A 215 -0.99 4.43 10.54
C TRP A 215 -0.06 4.42 11.76
N TRP A 216 1.10 3.78 11.65
CA TRP A 216 2.04 3.58 12.75
C TRP A 216 1.50 2.69 13.90
N TRP A 217 0.22 2.30 13.85
CA TRP A 217 -0.44 1.54 14.91
C TRP A 217 0.18 0.17 15.14
N SER A 218 0.59 -0.54 14.08
CA SER A 218 1.23 -1.85 14.25
C SER A 218 2.52 -1.74 15.05
N GLY A 219 3.39 -0.79 14.70
CA GLY A 219 4.63 -0.51 15.42
C GLY A 219 4.42 0.04 16.82
N TYR A 220 3.37 0.84 17.04
CA TYR A 220 3.01 1.36 18.35
C TYR A 220 2.51 0.26 19.30
N LEU A 221 1.59 -0.57 18.83
CA LEU A 221 1.01 -1.66 19.64
C LEU A 221 1.95 -2.86 19.78
N THR A 222 2.82 -3.07 18.80
CA THR A 222 3.80 -4.16 18.78
C THR A 222 5.14 -3.64 18.24
N PRO A 223 5.97 -3.06 19.12
CA PRO A 223 7.28 -2.53 18.74
C PRO A 223 8.11 -3.58 17.96
N GLY A 224 8.69 -3.15 16.84
CA GLY A 224 9.41 -4.01 15.90
C GLY A 224 8.58 -4.59 14.76
N ILE A 225 7.24 -4.51 14.82
CA ILE A 225 6.33 -4.95 13.74
C ILE A 225 5.70 -3.73 13.09
N HIS A 226 6.17 -3.36 11.91
CA HIS A 226 5.66 -2.22 11.15
C HIS A 226 5.15 -2.71 9.78
N ILE A 227 3.85 -3.02 9.72
CA ILE A 227 3.21 -3.69 8.58
C ILE A 227 1.87 -3.05 8.20
N CYS A 228 1.57 -3.10 6.91
CA CYS A 228 0.31 -2.71 6.30
C CYS A 228 -0.82 -3.70 6.64
N THR A 229 -2.06 -3.34 6.33
CA THR A 229 -3.24 -4.15 6.68
C THR A 229 -3.30 -5.51 5.97
N ASP A 230 -2.55 -5.68 4.89
CA ASP A 230 -2.35 -6.94 4.15
C ASP A 230 -1.13 -7.74 4.61
N GLY A 231 -0.40 -7.24 5.61
CA GLY A 231 0.79 -7.88 6.17
C GLY A 231 2.10 -7.52 5.45
N ALA A 232 2.08 -6.77 4.36
CA ALA A 232 3.31 -6.26 3.75
C ALA A 232 4.02 -5.30 4.70
N PRO A 233 5.36 -5.24 4.72
CA PRO A 233 6.06 -4.22 5.49
C PRO A 233 5.62 -2.80 5.09
N GLY A 234 5.56 -1.87 6.03
CA GLY A 234 5.47 -0.46 5.68
C GLY A 234 6.70 -0.04 4.88
N GLY A 235 6.52 0.61 3.73
CA GLY A 235 7.65 0.85 2.84
C GLY A 235 7.32 1.68 1.61
N TYR A 236 8.13 1.53 0.58
CA TYR A 236 8.06 2.31 -0.66
C TYR A 236 8.54 1.47 -1.86
N SER A 237 8.14 1.86 -3.05
CA SER A 237 8.62 1.27 -4.29
C SER A 237 9.91 1.96 -4.76
N VAL A 238 10.83 1.17 -5.30
CA VAL A 238 12.04 1.65 -5.96
C VAL A 238 11.92 1.33 -7.45
N TRP A 239 12.07 2.37 -8.26
CA TRP A 239 12.00 2.28 -9.72
C TRP A 239 13.36 2.55 -10.32
N ASP A 240 13.84 1.66 -11.17
CA ASP A 240 15.03 1.80 -11.97
C ASP A 240 14.61 2.02 -13.43
N ILE A 241 14.90 3.21 -13.97
CA ILE A 241 14.48 3.61 -15.32
C ILE A 241 15.71 3.91 -16.16
N THR A 242 15.83 3.22 -17.31
CA THR A 242 16.91 3.43 -18.28
C THR A 242 16.31 3.60 -19.67
N GLY A 243 16.37 4.81 -20.21
CA GLY A 243 15.63 5.17 -21.41
C GLY A 243 14.12 4.99 -21.19
N THR A 244 13.50 4.05 -21.91
CA THR A 244 12.10 3.69 -21.76
C THR A 244 11.86 2.43 -20.93
N ASP A 245 12.92 1.72 -20.56
CA ASP A 245 12.82 0.48 -19.78
C ASP A 245 12.64 0.80 -18.30
N LYS A 246 11.68 0.13 -17.67
CA LYS A 246 11.28 0.33 -16.28
C LYS A 246 11.37 -1.00 -15.52
N LYS A 247 12.03 -0.97 -14.38
CA LYS A 247 12.02 -2.06 -13.39
C LYS A 247 11.65 -1.49 -12.04
N TRP A 248 10.95 -2.26 -11.26
CA TRP A 248 10.51 -1.83 -9.94
C TRP A 248 10.60 -2.97 -8.92
N ARG A 249 10.75 -2.60 -7.67
CA ARG A 249 10.69 -3.51 -6.53
C ARG A 249 10.14 -2.79 -5.31
N TYR A 250 9.57 -3.54 -4.40
CA TYR A 250 9.15 -3.00 -3.11
C TYR A 250 10.30 -3.03 -2.12
N LYS A 251 10.40 -2.02 -1.27
CA LYS A 251 11.40 -1.91 -0.21
C LYS A 251 10.71 -1.63 1.13
N GLY A 252 10.65 -2.63 2.01
CA GLY A 252 10.21 -2.46 3.39
C GLY A 252 11.16 -1.55 4.17
N THR A 253 10.60 -0.58 4.92
CA THR A 253 11.38 0.34 5.76
C THR A 253 12.09 -0.45 6.86
N GLY A 254 13.42 -0.33 6.92
CA GLY A 254 14.24 -1.06 7.90
C GLY A 254 14.44 -2.54 7.59
N ARG A 255 13.88 -3.07 6.48
CA ARG A 255 14.03 -4.46 6.05
C ARG A 255 15.08 -4.62 4.96
N ASP A 256 15.54 -5.84 4.74
CA ASP A 256 16.40 -6.16 3.60
C ASP A 256 15.61 -6.01 2.28
N GLU A 257 16.25 -5.63 1.20
CA GLU A 257 15.57 -5.47 -0.10
C GLU A 257 15.21 -6.82 -0.73
N ASN A 258 15.84 -7.91 -0.30
CA ASN A 258 15.51 -9.26 -0.72
C ASN A 258 14.36 -9.88 0.09
N GLU A 259 13.87 -9.21 1.14
CA GLU A 259 12.70 -9.64 1.89
C GLU A 259 11.44 -9.23 1.12
N GLN A 260 10.93 -10.13 0.26
CA GLN A 260 9.78 -9.88 -0.59
C GLN A 260 8.57 -10.78 -0.26
N PHE A 261 8.70 -11.66 0.73
CA PHE A 261 7.62 -12.52 1.20
C PHE A 261 7.84 -12.94 2.65
N ARG A 262 6.79 -13.46 3.26
CA ARG A 262 6.80 -14.03 4.62
C ARG A 262 6.06 -15.35 4.65
N THR A 263 6.56 -16.30 5.44
CA THR A 263 5.99 -17.64 5.55
C THR A 263 5.43 -17.91 6.95
N TYR A 264 4.37 -18.69 6.99
CA TYR A 264 3.70 -19.12 8.23
C TYR A 264 3.46 -20.61 8.21
N ASP A 265 3.83 -21.31 9.30
CA ASP A 265 3.44 -22.68 9.57
C ASP A 265 2.04 -22.69 10.18
N LEU A 266 1.02 -23.05 9.39
CA LEU A 266 -0.36 -22.96 9.83
C LEU A 266 -0.71 -23.95 10.95
N ASN A 267 0.10 -24.96 11.22
CA ASN A 267 -0.06 -25.79 12.42
C ASN A 267 0.16 -24.98 13.71
N ASN A 268 0.90 -23.87 13.64
CA ASN A 268 1.23 -23.01 14.78
C ASN A 268 0.48 -21.67 14.76
N VAL A 269 -0.34 -21.41 13.74
CA VAL A 269 -1.14 -20.19 13.59
C VAL A 269 -2.60 -20.49 13.92
N TRP A 270 -3.08 -19.96 15.03
CA TRP A 270 -4.48 -20.07 15.41
C TRP A 270 -4.90 -18.95 16.34
N PHE A 271 -6.16 -18.52 16.24
CA PHE A 271 -6.73 -17.45 17.04
C PHE A 271 -8.05 -17.91 17.68
N THR A 272 -8.33 -17.40 18.87
CA THR A 272 -9.66 -17.48 19.50
C THR A 272 -10.02 -16.15 20.14
N VAL A 273 -11.31 -15.93 20.35
CA VAL A 273 -11.76 -14.70 21.03
C VAL A 273 -11.22 -14.66 22.45
N GLU A 274 -11.27 -15.80 23.15
CA GLU A 274 -10.88 -15.93 24.56
C GLU A 274 -9.38 -15.67 24.79
N LYS A 275 -8.55 -16.08 23.83
CA LYS A 275 -7.09 -15.91 23.90
C LYS A 275 -6.66 -14.53 23.42
N ASP A 276 -7.20 -14.07 22.28
CA ASP A 276 -6.61 -12.97 21.52
C ASP A 276 -7.36 -11.63 21.70
N ALA A 277 -8.66 -11.69 22.02
CA ALA A 277 -9.49 -10.52 22.27
C ALA A 277 -10.55 -10.72 23.37
N PRO A 278 -10.16 -11.17 24.59
CA PRO A 278 -11.11 -11.49 25.66
C PRO A 278 -11.97 -10.30 26.14
N LYS A 279 -11.55 -9.07 25.86
CA LYS A 279 -12.26 -7.83 26.24
C LYS A 279 -13.11 -7.26 25.11
N VAL A 280 -13.25 -7.97 23.99
CA VAL A 280 -14.07 -7.47 22.88
C VAL A 280 -15.54 -7.35 23.32
N PRO A 281 -16.22 -6.20 23.08
CA PRO A 281 -17.64 -6.07 23.38
C PRO A 281 -18.49 -7.10 22.62
N ALA A 282 -19.55 -7.61 23.27
CA ALA A 282 -20.43 -8.63 22.69
C ALA A 282 -20.98 -8.21 21.29
N ALA A 283 -21.31 -6.93 21.11
CA ALA A 283 -21.80 -6.39 19.84
C ALA A 283 -20.76 -6.43 18.70
N LEU A 284 -19.48 -6.50 19.03
CA LEU A 284 -18.39 -6.52 18.05
C LEU A 284 -17.70 -7.90 17.95
N LYS A 285 -18.12 -8.87 18.76
CA LYS A 285 -17.51 -10.20 18.78
C LYS A 285 -17.50 -10.85 17.40
N SER A 286 -18.63 -10.82 16.68
CA SER A 286 -18.74 -11.37 15.33
C SER A 286 -17.82 -10.68 14.29
N LYS A 287 -17.44 -9.43 14.54
CA LYS A 287 -16.48 -8.71 13.68
C LYS A 287 -15.05 -9.20 13.86
N PHE A 288 -14.73 -9.77 15.03
CA PHE A 288 -13.44 -10.40 15.29
C PHE A 288 -13.43 -11.89 14.91
N GLU A 289 -14.54 -12.57 15.06
CA GLU A 289 -14.68 -14.02 14.77
C GLU A 289 -14.28 -14.38 13.35
N LYS A 290 -14.45 -13.51 12.36
CA LYS A 290 -13.96 -13.75 10.98
C LYS A 290 -12.45 -14.06 10.91
N TYR A 291 -11.65 -13.60 11.87
CA TYR A 291 -10.22 -13.89 11.94
C TYR A 291 -9.94 -15.22 12.64
N THR A 292 -10.74 -15.57 13.66
CA THR A 292 -10.62 -16.86 14.34
C THR A 292 -11.09 -17.99 13.43
N ASP A 293 -12.13 -17.76 12.65
CA ASP A 293 -12.65 -18.72 11.66
C ASP A 293 -11.67 -18.94 10.49
N ALA A 294 -10.90 -17.91 10.14
CA ALA A 294 -9.86 -18.02 9.11
C ALA A 294 -8.67 -18.87 9.55
N TYR A 295 -8.41 -18.93 10.87
CA TYR A 295 -7.26 -19.63 11.43
C TYR A 295 -7.66 -20.45 12.67
N PRO A 296 -8.46 -21.51 12.50
CA PRO A 296 -8.73 -22.46 13.57
C PRO A 296 -7.47 -23.29 13.84
N LYS A 297 -7.35 -23.80 15.06
CA LYS A 297 -6.26 -24.74 15.38
C LYS A 297 -6.39 -25.99 14.52
N ASN A 298 -5.31 -26.35 13.83
CA ASN A 298 -5.28 -27.52 12.93
C ASN A 298 -3.90 -28.18 12.93
N SER A 299 -3.80 -29.29 12.21
CA SER A 299 -2.57 -30.07 11.98
C SER A 299 -2.46 -30.51 10.51
N ASP A 300 -2.94 -29.69 9.59
CA ASP A 300 -3.07 -30.03 8.17
C ASP A 300 -1.75 -29.95 7.41
N ASN A 301 -0.68 -29.49 8.08
CA ASN A 301 0.65 -29.30 7.53
C ASN A 301 0.70 -28.27 6.41
N GLU A 302 -0.24 -27.34 6.40
CA GLU A 302 -0.24 -26.24 5.43
C GLU A 302 0.78 -25.15 5.81
N VAL A 303 1.41 -24.58 4.80
CA VAL A 303 2.24 -23.37 4.88
C VAL A 303 1.57 -22.27 4.10
N LEU A 304 1.46 -21.09 4.70
CA LEU A 304 0.96 -19.89 4.07
C LEU A 304 2.17 -19.00 3.71
N ILE A 305 2.17 -18.49 2.48
CA ILE A 305 3.20 -17.60 1.95
C ILE A 305 2.52 -16.30 1.55
N ASN A 306 2.89 -15.19 2.19
CA ASN A 306 2.42 -13.86 1.85
C ASN A 306 3.50 -13.17 1.02
N ILE A 307 3.27 -12.98 -0.28
CA ILE A 307 4.22 -12.41 -1.24
C ILE A 307 3.75 -11.00 -1.61
N TRP A 308 4.37 -9.99 -1.02
CA TRP A 308 3.98 -8.61 -1.33
C TRP A 308 4.49 -8.16 -2.68
N ASN A 309 3.77 -7.22 -3.29
CA ASN A 309 4.01 -6.73 -4.65
C ASN A 309 3.89 -7.79 -5.76
N TRP A 310 3.25 -8.94 -5.46
CA TRP A 310 3.08 -10.04 -6.41
C TRP A 310 2.21 -9.62 -7.61
N ASN A 311 2.54 -10.13 -8.79
CA ASN A 311 1.70 -10.09 -9.98
C ASN A 311 1.75 -11.44 -10.74
N PRO A 312 0.85 -11.69 -11.71
CA PRO A 312 0.77 -12.98 -12.40
C PRO A 312 2.02 -13.41 -13.19
N LYS A 313 2.96 -12.51 -13.45
CA LYS A 313 4.23 -12.81 -14.15
C LYS A 313 5.28 -13.40 -13.21
N TRP A 314 5.07 -13.31 -11.89
CA TRP A 314 5.99 -13.88 -10.91
C TRP A 314 5.87 -15.40 -10.86
N GLN A 315 7.01 -16.08 -10.67
CA GLN A 315 7.09 -17.52 -10.57
C GLN A 315 7.33 -17.93 -9.11
N ILE A 316 6.64 -18.97 -8.68
CA ILE A 316 6.75 -19.51 -7.33
C ILE A 316 7.11 -20.99 -7.47
N GLU A 317 8.29 -21.37 -6.98
CA GLU A 317 8.77 -22.76 -6.92
C GLU A 317 8.88 -23.15 -5.44
N ILE A 318 8.23 -24.25 -5.08
CA ILE A 318 8.27 -24.77 -3.71
C ILE A 318 8.68 -26.22 -3.75
N LYS A 319 9.67 -26.60 -2.94
CA LYS A 319 10.19 -27.97 -2.87
C LYS A 319 10.23 -28.50 -1.44
N GLU A 320 9.97 -29.77 -1.31
CA GLU A 320 10.20 -30.58 -0.11
C GLU A 320 11.07 -31.76 -0.48
N ASN A 321 12.25 -31.91 0.15
CA ASN A 321 13.22 -32.95 -0.19
C ASN A 321 13.50 -33.05 -1.69
N GLY A 322 13.64 -31.91 -2.36
CA GLY A 322 13.90 -31.82 -3.81
C GLY A 322 12.68 -32.06 -4.71
N LYS A 323 11.54 -32.49 -4.19
CA LYS A 323 10.31 -32.68 -4.96
C LYS A 323 9.47 -31.40 -4.97
N THR A 324 9.00 -30.99 -6.13
CA THR A 324 8.12 -29.82 -6.30
C THR A 324 6.76 -30.09 -5.68
N LEU A 325 6.29 -29.13 -4.88
CA LEU A 325 4.95 -29.10 -4.32
C LEU A 325 4.07 -28.11 -5.09
N ALA A 326 2.84 -28.48 -5.35
CA ALA A 326 1.86 -27.56 -5.93
C ALA A 326 1.40 -26.52 -4.88
N SER A 327 1.43 -25.26 -5.25
CA SER A 327 0.85 -24.17 -4.45
C SER A 327 -0.45 -23.69 -5.05
N THR A 328 -1.34 -23.19 -4.21
CA THR A 328 -2.62 -22.60 -4.61
C THR A 328 -2.67 -21.16 -4.12
N ARG A 329 -2.99 -20.23 -5.03
CA ARG A 329 -3.27 -18.84 -4.65
C ARG A 329 -4.57 -18.77 -3.85
N VAL A 330 -4.55 -18.09 -2.72
CA VAL A 330 -5.70 -17.99 -1.81
C VAL A 330 -5.95 -16.54 -1.42
N LYS A 331 -7.19 -16.22 -1.12
CA LYS A 331 -7.51 -15.00 -0.39
C LYS A 331 -7.37 -15.29 1.11
N GLY A 332 -6.81 -14.32 1.85
CA GLY A 332 -6.62 -14.51 3.29
C GLY A 332 -6.33 -13.23 4.03
N TYR A 333 -6.29 -13.35 5.33
CA TYR A 333 -5.84 -12.31 6.26
C TYR A 333 -4.38 -12.61 6.63
N ASP A 334 -3.54 -11.59 6.80
CA ASP A 334 -2.19 -11.82 7.29
C ASP A 334 -2.20 -12.15 8.78
N PRO A 335 -1.68 -13.33 9.22
CA PRO A 335 -1.69 -13.73 10.62
C PRO A 335 -0.90 -12.78 11.52
N LEU A 336 0.24 -12.27 11.04
CA LEU A 336 1.07 -11.38 11.83
C LEU A 336 0.37 -10.04 12.08
N HIS A 337 -0.35 -9.51 11.09
CA HIS A 337 -1.12 -8.29 11.27
C HIS A 337 -2.31 -8.49 12.21
N ILE A 338 -2.95 -9.68 12.20
CA ILE A 338 -3.99 -10.02 13.17
C ILE A 338 -3.40 -9.94 14.58
N ALA A 339 -2.29 -10.64 14.85
CA ALA A 339 -1.67 -10.71 16.16
C ALA A 339 -1.09 -9.36 16.63
N ALA A 340 -0.44 -8.65 15.70
CA ALA A 340 0.30 -7.42 16.04
C ALA A 340 -0.61 -6.21 16.25
N LEU A 341 -1.76 -6.16 15.57
CA LEU A 341 -2.64 -4.98 15.60
C LEU A 341 -4.10 -5.34 15.85
N THR A 342 -4.71 -6.15 14.99
CA THR A 342 -6.17 -6.34 14.98
C THR A 342 -6.68 -6.89 16.31
N ALA A 343 -6.09 -7.98 16.79
CA ALA A 343 -6.47 -8.59 18.06
C ALA A 343 -6.33 -7.61 19.22
N LYS A 344 -5.22 -6.85 19.25
CA LYS A 344 -4.97 -5.84 20.31
C LYS A 344 -5.99 -4.71 20.30
N ARG A 345 -6.42 -4.27 19.11
CA ARG A 345 -7.44 -3.21 19.00
C ARG A 345 -8.83 -3.68 19.37
N PHE A 346 -9.18 -4.93 19.04
CA PHE A 346 -10.44 -5.55 19.48
C PHE A 346 -10.45 -5.89 20.97
N ASN A 347 -9.29 -6.17 21.58
CA ASN A 347 -9.17 -6.48 23.00
C ASN A 347 -9.31 -5.22 23.88
N ASN A 348 -10.38 -4.48 23.68
CA ASN A 348 -10.69 -3.25 24.40
C ASN A 348 -12.20 -3.16 24.65
N SER A 349 -12.61 -3.17 25.92
CA SER A 349 -14.03 -3.10 26.32
C SER A 349 -14.73 -1.76 26.02
N SER A 350 -13.95 -0.73 25.69
CA SER A 350 -14.50 0.63 25.47
C SER A 350 -14.80 0.94 24.01
N ILE A 351 -14.52 0.02 23.06
CA ILE A 351 -14.84 0.27 21.65
C ILE A 351 -16.33 0.08 21.38
N THR A 352 -16.90 0.99 20.61
CA THR A 352 -18.29 0.96 20.18
C THR A 352 -18.50 0.60 18.72
N GLU A 353 -17.41 0.61 17.95
CA GLU A 353 -17.39 0.31 16.52
C GLU A 353 -16.16 -0.52 16.14
N THR A 354 -16.17 -1.09 14.94
CA THR A 354 -15.02 -1.84 14.42
C THR A 354 -13.81 -0.91 14.32
N PRO A 355 -12.68 -1.26 14.97
CA PRO A 355 -11.49 -0.43 14.89
C PRO A 355 -11.00 -0.24 13.46
N ALA A 356 -10.56 0.97 13.10
CA ALA A 356 -9.97 1.25 11.81
C ALA A 356 -8.65 0.47 11.61
N PHE A 357 -8.21 0.28 10.37
CA PHE A 357 -6.97 -0.40 10.00
C PHE A 357 -6.83 -1.84 10.53
N THR A 358 -7.94 -2.53 10.75
CA THR A 358 -7.92 -3.97 11.01
C THR A 358 -7.45 -4.73 9.77
N THR A 359 -6.94 -5.96 9.97
CA THR A 359 -6.44 -6.81 8.89
C THR A 359 -7.46 -6.92 7.75
N THR A 360 -7.03 -6.63 6.53
CA THR A 360 -7.85 -6.76 5.32
C THR A 360 -7.53 -8.04 4.57
N VAL A 361 -8.54 -8.55 3.86
CA VAL A 361 -8.32 -9.66 2.92
C VAL A 361 -7.37 -9.18 1.82
N ASN A 362 -6.38 -10.00 1.49
CA ASN A 362 -5.53 -9.80 0.34
C ASN A 362 -5.50 -11.07 -0.54
N TYR A 363 -4.93 -10.95 -1.74
CA TYR A 363 -4.93 -11.99 -2.77
C TYR A 363 -3.51 -12.33 -3.26
N HIS A 364 -2.49 -11.84 -2.59
CA HIS A 364 -1.10 -12.16 -2.85
C HIS A 364 -0.57 -13.23 -1.87
N MET A 365 -1.47 -14.11 -1.44
CA MET A 365 -1.16 -15.24 -0.56
C MET A 365 -1.24 -16.57 -1.30
N PHE A 366 -0.37 -17.48 -0.91
CA PHE A 366 -0.28 -18.83 -1.47
C PHE A 366 -0.24 -19.86 -0.35
N LYS A 367 -0.92 -20.97 -0.55
CA LYS A 367 -0.86 -22.13 0.33
C LYS A 367 -0.18 -23.31 -0.35
N VAL A 368 0.60 -24.06 0.42
CA VAL A 368 1.17 -25.32 0.03
C VAL A 368 1.03 -26.33 1.17
N LYS A 369 0.80 -27.60 0.86
CA LYS A 369 0.70 -28.67 1.84
C LYS A 369 1.99 -29.45 1.89
N ALA A 370 2.62 -29.48 3.07
CA ALA A 370 3.81 -30.29 3.35
C ALA A 370 3.43 -31.74 3.72
N SER A 371 4.36 -32.67 3.60
CA SER A 371 4.12 -34.08 3.92
C SER A 371 4.03 -34.35 5.43
N SER A 372 4.71 -33.53 6.25
CA SER A 372 4.68 -33.68 7.72
C SER A 372 4.78 -32.31 8.43
N ALA A 373 4.57 -32.32 9.74
CA ALA A 373 4.69 -31.14 10.59
C ALA A 373 6.15 -30.66 10.75
N THR A 374 7.12 -31.49 10.44
CA THR A 374 8.56 -31.23 10.62
C THR A 374 9.33 -31.12 9.29
N SER A 375 8.63 -31.21 8.16
CA SER A 375 9.26 -31.09 6.84
C SER A 375 9.88 -29.73 6.60
N THR A 376 11.09 -29.68 6.09
CA THR A 376 11.70 -28.44 5.60
C THR A 376 11.20 -28.15 4.19
N ILE A 377 10.81 -26.90 3.96
CA ILE A 377 10.27 -26.43 2.67
C ILE A 377 11.20 -25.36 2.09
N ASP A 378 11.70 -25.60 0.88
CA ASP A 378 12.45 -24.61 0.12
C ASP A 378 11.50 -23.83 -0.75
N ILE A 379 11.49 -22.51 -0.59
CA ILE A 379 10.60 -21.58 -1.28
C ILE A 379 11.48 -20.65 -2.11
N LYS A 380 11.19 -20.55 -3.40
CA LYS A 380 11.84 -19.64 -4.33
C LYS A 380 10.79 -18.86 -5.08
N VAL A 381 10.87 -17.55 -4.98
CA VAL A 381 10.01 -16.59 -5.69
C VAL A 381 10.89 -15.84 -6.68
N THR A 382 10.47 -15.77 -7.94
CA THR A 382 11.18 -15.03 -8.98
C THR A 382 10.23 -13.97 -9.54
N ASP A 383 10.63 -12.70 -9.48
CA ASP A 383 9.85 -11.61 -10.04
C ASP A 383 9.93 -11.55 -11.57
N GLU A 384 9.14 -10.66 -12.18
CA GLU A 384 9.10 -10.51 -13.64
C GLU A 384 10.42 -9.99 -14.26
N PHE A 385 11.34 -9.49 -13.44
CA PHE A 385 12.65 -9.01 -13.87
C PHE A 385 13.78 -10.03 -13.66
N GLY A 386 13.45 -11.21 -13.13
CA GLY A 386 14.39 -12.29 -12.88
C GLY A 386 15.10 -12.20 -11.52
N ASN A 387 14.72 -11.28 -10.64
CA ASN A 387 15.26 -11.27 -9.28
C ASN A 387 14.68 -12.45 -8.49
N VAL A 388 15.55 -13.10 -7.72
CA VAL A 388 15.21 -14.31 -6.97
C VAL A 388 15.23 -14.03 -5.47
N TYR A 389 14.15 -14.39 -4.81
CA TYR A 389 13.97 -14.31 -3.37
C TYR A 389 13.73 -15.73 -2.84
N SER A 390 14.40 -16.13 -1.76
CA SER A 390 14.32 -17.51 -1.29
C SER A 390 14.33 -17.61 0.23
N GLU A 391 13.66 -18.65 0.74
CA GLU A 391 13.67 -19.06 2.14
C GLU A 391 13.70 -20.59 2.21
N THR A 392 14.58 -21.13 3.06
CA THR A 392 14.49 -22.52 3.52
C THR A 392 13.76 -22.52 4.86
N MET A 393 12.47 -22.78 4.84
CA MET A 393 11.61 -22.77 5.99
C MET A 393 11.75 -24.10 6.76
N LYS A 394 12.41 -24.03 7.91
CA LYS A 394 12.43 -25.15 8.89
C LYS A 394 11.12 -25.21 9.65
N ARG A 395 10.58 -26.41 9.86
CA ARG A 395 9.34 -26.62 10.59
C ARG A 395 9.58 -27.59 11.77
N PRO A 396 8.86 -27.46 12.89
CA PRO A 396 7.81 -26.45 13.13
C PRO A 396 8.39 -25.02 13.23
N LYS A 397 7.75 -24.06 12.56
CA LYS A 397 8.08 -22.64 12.65
C LYS A 397 7.18 -21.98 13.68
N GLU A 398 7.78 -21.38 14.70
CA GLU A 398 7.03 -20.67 15.75
C GLU A 398 6.21 -19.52 15.17
N PHE A 399 5.03 -19.30 15.74
CA PHE A 399 4.21 -18.12 15.47
C PHE A 399 4.07 -17.29 16.75
N SER A 400 4.82 -16.21 16.80
CA SER A 400 4.70 -15.16 17.81
C SER A 400 5.10 -13.82 17.17
N THR A 401 4.66 -12.70 17.75
CA THR A 401 5.13 -11.38 17.25
C THR A 401 6.63 -11.22 17.42
N ASP A 402 7.26 -11.89 18.38
CA ASP A 402 8.71 -11.81 18.61
C ASP A 402 9.52 -12.57 17.55
N ALA A 403 9.00 -13.68 17.05
CA ALA A 403 9.65 -14.45 15.99
C ALA A 403 9.70 -13.75 14.63
N TYR A 404 8.96 -12.65 14.46
CA TYR A 404 8.84 -11.90 13.20
C TYR A 404 9.35 -10.44 13.29
N LYS A 405 10.02 -10.07 14.36
CA LYS A 405 10.61 -8.73 14.55
C LYS A 405 11.84 -8.43 13.69
#